data_17770a2abc19c9d65c5617b9faa2d22a
#
_entry.id   17770a2abc19c9d65c5617b9faa2d22a
#
_cell.length_a   1.000
_cell.length_b   1.000
_cell.length_c   1.000
_cell.angle_alpha   90.00
_cell.angle_beta   90.00
_cell.angle_gamma   90.00
#
_symmetry.space_group_name_H-M   'P 1'
#
loop_
_entity.id
_entity.type
_entity.pdbx_description
1 polymer ?
#
loop_
_entity_poly.entity_id
_entity_poly.type
_entity_poly.pdbx_seq_one_letter_code
_entity_poly.pdbx_strand_id
1 'polypeptide(L)'
;MYKRQAHNKVVILDSCFSGDIANKTEMPNFSVIHNGTTLLAACGKTEYSTEKDGHGVYTSLLVEALYGGAMNLLGEVSPGSIYSYIDRSLGGWEPRPVFKANINGFVSLRKNTPPISIFELQKITKIFKSKYDEYHLDPTYEPDKHEADIKEVNKDHEAIFSTLQKYVKLNLVVPVGEEHMYYAAIHHKACKLTTQGQHYWNLVKKNTI
;
A
#
# COMPACT_ATOMS: atom_id res chain seq x y z
N MET A 1 -28.36 -5.05 30.17
CA MET A 1 -27.03 -5.63 29.83
C MET A 1 -26.69 -5.21 28.40
N TYR A 2 -25.90 -4.15 28.20
CA TYR A 2 -25.50 -3.69 26.86
C TYR A 2 -24.54 -4.72 26.27
N LYS A 3 -24.99 -5.52 25.29
CA LYS A 3 -24.09 -6.33 24.48
C LYS A 3 -23.19 -5.37 23.69
N ARG A 4 -21.89 -5.32 23.99
CA ARG A 4 -20.90 -4.64 23.16
C ARG A 4 -20.91 -5.34 21.81
N GLN A 5 -21.55 -4.75 20.81
CA GLN A 5 -21.47 -5.24 19.43
C GLN A 5 -20.19 -4.66 18.81
N ALA A 6 -19.40 -5.52 18.17
CA ALA A 6 -18.25 -5.07 17.39
C ALA A 6 -18.75 -4.22 16.21
N HIS A 7 -18.18 -3.02 16.04
CA HIS A 7 -18.51 -2.15 14.92
C HIS A 7 -18.03 -2.72 13.58
N ASN A 8 -16.93 -3.46 13.60
CA ASN A 8 -16.37 -4.13 12.42
C ASN A 8 -16.20 -5.63 12.71
N LYS A 9 -16.66 -6.45 11.77
CA LYS A 9 -16.54 -7.91 11.79
C LYS A 9 -15.85 -8.34 10.51
N VAL A 10 -14.77 -9.09 10.65
CA VAL A 10 -14.08 -9.70 9.50
C VAL A 10 -14.24 -11.21 9.62
N VAL A 11 -14.78 -11.82 8.59
CA VAL A 11 -14.98 -13.25 8.48
C VAL A 11 -14.08 -13.76 7.36
N ILE A 12 -13.19 -14.69 7.67
CA ILE A 12 -12.26 -15.30 6.73
C ILE A 12 -12.58 -16.80 6.71
N LEU A 13 -12.87 -17.34 5.52
CA LEU A 13 -13.28 -18.73 5.34
C LEU A 13 -12.39 -19.41 4.30
N ASP A 14 -11.69 -20.45 4.73
CA ASP A 14 -10.93 -21.33 3.85
C ASP A 14 -11.62 -22.69 3.75
N SER A 15 -12.67 -22.76 2.94
CA SER A 15 -13.40 -24.00 2.67
C SER A 15 -14.09 -23.92 1.31
N CYS A 16 -14.29 -25.08 0.69
CA CYS A 16 -15.08 -25.17 -0.55
C CYS A 16 -16.48 -24.60 -0.33
N PHE A 17 -17.02 -23.92 -1.33
CA PHE A 17 -18.36 -23.30 -1.31
C PHE A 17 -18.55 -22.20 -0.23
N SER A 18 -17.49 -21.73 0.38
CA SER A 18 -17.57 -20.73 1.48
C SER A 18 -18.16 -19.39 1.05
N GLY A 19 -18.08 -19.04 -0.24
CA GLY A 19 -18.70 -17.84 -0.78
C GLY A 19 -20.24 -17.82 -0.77
N ASP A 20 -20.89 -18.97 -0.56
CA ASP A 20 -22.36 -19.07 -0.53
C ASP A 20 -23.00 -18.61 0.81
N ILE A 21 -22.21 -18.52 1.86
CA ILE A 21 -22.72 -18.10 3.20
C ILE A 21 -23.41 -16.74 3.17
N ALA A 22 -23.00 -15.86 2.28
CA ALA A 22 -23.59 -14.53 2.13
C ALA A 22 -24.80 -14.49 1.17
N ASN A 23 -25.22 -15.61 0.57
CA ASN A 23 -26.29 -15.64 -0.43
C ASN A 23 -27.64 -16.14 0.11
N LYS A 24 -27.81 -16.27 1.42
CA LYS A 24 -29.09 -16.69 2.02
C LYS A 24 -30.16 -15.61 1.94
N THR A 25 -30.62 -15.33 0.74
CA THR A 25 -31.82 -14.51 0.48
C THR A 25 -32.72 -15.24 -0.52
N GLU A 26 -34.01 -15.03 -0.41
CA GLU A 26 -35.02 -15.60 -1.32
C GLU A 26 -34.89 -15.08 -2.78
N MET A 27 -34.01 -14.12 -3.01
CA MET A 27 -33.72 -13.57 -4.34
C MET A 27 -32.41 -14.18 -4.89
N PRO A 28 -32.46 -14.96 -5.99
CA PRO A 28 -31.28 -15.43 -6.68
C PRO A 28 -30.45 -14.22 -7.13
N ASN A 29 -29.15 -14.23 -6.89
CA ASN A 29 -28.17 -13.16 -7.20
C ASN A 29 -28.15 -11.95 -6.24
N PHE A 30 -28.87 -11.97 -5.11
CA PHE A 30 -28.77 -10.95 -4.09
C PHE A 30 -28.04 -11.49 -2.85
N SER A 31 -27.02 -10.78 -2.41
CA SER A 31 -26.32 -11.11 -1.17
C SER A 31 -26.42 -9.96 -0.19
N VAL A 32 -27.01 -10.23 0.97
CA VAL A 32 -27.14 -9.23 2.05
C VAL A 32 -26.05 -9.47 3.09
N ILE A 33 -25.17 -8.48 3.27
CA ILE A 33 -24.19 -8.46 4.33
C ILE A 33 -24.57 -7.35 5.33
N HIS A 34 -24.60 -7.70 6.61
CA HIS A 34 -24.87 -6.74 7.68
C HIS A 34 -23.84 -5.60 7.70
N ASN A 35 -24.28 -4.42 8.07
CA ASN A 35 -23.40 -3.27 8.23
C ASN A 35 -22.22 -3.59 9.17
N GLY A 36 -21.04 -3.09 8.83
CA GLY A 36 -19.81 -3.35 9.55
C GLY A 36 -19.16 -4.72 9.28
N THR A 37 -19.60 -5.46 8.25
CA THR A 37 -19.09 -6.82 7.98
C THR A 37 -18.30 -6.86 6.70
N THR A 38 -17.15 -7.54 6.75
CA THR A 38 -16.32 -7.94 5.59
C THR A 38 -16.21 -9.46 5.57
N LEU A 39 -16.42 -10.07 4.41
CA LEU A 39 -16.23 -11.50 4.15
C LEU A 39 -15.12 -11.69 3.12
N LEU A 40 -14.19 -12.56 3.45
CA LEU A 40 -13.16 -13.12 2.56
C LEU A 40 -13.34 -14.63 2.53
N ALA A 41 -13.47 -15.22 1.34
CA ALA A 41 -13.65 -16.66 1.20
C ALA A 41 -12.75 -17.21 0.08
N ALA A 42 -12.27 -18.44 0.24
CA ALA A 42 -11.31 -19.07 -0.65
C ALA A 42 -11.83 -19.25 -2.08
N CYS A 43 -13.11 -19.60 -2.24
CA CYS A 43 -13.70 -19.85 -3.55
C CYS A 43 -15.21 -19.57 -3.56
N GLY A 44 -15.76 -19.45 -4.77
CA GLY A 44 -17.18 -19.27 -5.01
C GLY A 44 -18.00 -20.56 -4.86
N LYS A 45 -19.27 -20.44 -5.22
CA LYS A 45 -20.31 -21.45 -5.01
C LYS A 45 -20.08 -22.78 -5.79
N THR A 46 -19.36 -22.71 -6.90
CA THR A 46 -19.17 -23.83 -7.86
C THR A 46 -17.73 -24.29 -7.99
N GLU A 47 -16.83 -23.75 -7.17
CA GLU A 47 -15.39 -23.95 -7.30
C GLU A 47 -14.84 -24.73 -6.11
N TYR A 48 -13.86 -25.59 -6.37
CA TYR A 48 -13.12 -26.32 -5.33
C TYR A 48 -11.85 -25.55 -4.99
N SER A 49 -11.50 -25.51 -3.70
CA SER A 49 -10.20 -24.97 -3.27
C SER A 49 -9.07 -25.86 -3.79
N THR A 50 -8.01 -25.21 -4.29
CA THR A 50 -6.82 -25.92 -4.78
C THR A 50 -5.83 -26.09 -3.64
N GLU A 51 -5.27 -27.30 -3.50
CA GLU A 51 -4.17 -27.58 -2.58
C GLU A 51 -2.85 -27.65 -3.36
N LYS A 52 -1.81 -27.07 -2.80
CA LYS A 52 -0.43 -27.14 -3.28
C LYS A 52 0.49 -27.38 -2.08
N ASP A 53 1.38 -28.36 -2.21
CA ASP A 53 2.36 -28.71 -1.17
C ASP A 53 1.73 -29.02 0.21
N GLY A 54 0.50 -29.59 0.24
CA GLY A 54 -0.20 -29.96 1.48
C GLY A 54 -0.88 -28.81 2.22
N HIS A 55 -0.94 -27.62 1.63
CA HIS A 55 -1.63 -26.45 2.16
C HIS A 55 -2.62 -25.89 1.14
N GLY A 56 -3.72 -25.33 1.62
CA GLY A 56 -4.65 -24.58 0.77
C GLY A 56 -3.95 -23.35 0.18
N VAL A 57 -3.99 -23.21 -1.15
CA VAL A 57 -3.38 -22.07 -1.86
C VAL A 57 -3.87 -20.74 -1.29
N TYR A 58 -5.16 -20.66 -0.98
CA TYR A 58 -5.76 -19.46 -0.38
C TYR A 58 -5.13 -19.10 0.97
N THR A 59 -5.02 -20.05 1.90
CA THR A 59 -4.41 -19.79 3.22
C THR A 59 -2.94 -19.42 3.10
N SER A 60 -2.17 -20.04 2.21
CA SER A 60 -0.78 -19.68 1.97
C SER A 60 -0.65 -18.22 1.50
N LEU A 61 -1.43 -17.82 0.50
CA LEU A 61 -1.46 -16.44 -0.01
C LEU A 61 -1.98 -15.44 1.03
N LEU A 62 -2.96 -15.83 1.85
CA LEU A 62 -3.47 -15.02 2.97
C LEU A 62 -2.35 -14.74 4.00
N VAL A 63 -1.58 -15.76 4.33
CA VAL A 63 -0.46 -15.64 5.28
C VAL A 63 0.63 -14.73 4.70
N GLU A 64 1.03 -14.92 3.44
CA GLU A 64 1.99 -14.05 2.75
C GLU A 64 1.52 -12.59 2.73
N ALA A 65 0.25 -12.34 2.40
CA ALA A 65 -0.36 -11.01 2.42
C ALA A 65 -0.25 -10.36 3.80
N LEU A 66 -0.57 -11.13 4.88
CA LEU A 66 -0.47 -10.66 6.26
C LEU A 66 0.97 -10.38 6.68
N TYR A 67 1.96 -11.14 6.21
CA TYR A 67 3.38 -10.94 6.51
C TYR A 67 4.03 -9.79 5.72
N GLY A 68 3.23 -9.03 4.98
CA GLY A 68 3.67 -7.79 4.36
C GLY A 68 3.49 -7.73 2.85
N GLY A 69 3.13 -8.85 2.17
CA GLY A 69 2.89 -8.87 0.73
C GLY A 69 1.79 -7.90 0.30
N ALA A 70 0.81 -7.63 1.17
CA ALA A 70 -0.30 -6.72 0.91
C ALA A 70 -0.25 -5.42 1.72
N MET A 71 0.88 -5.07 2.35
CA MET A 71 0.98 -3.87 3.17
C MET A 71 1.06 -2.59 2.34
N ASN A 72 0.52 -1.51 2.88
CA ASN A 72 0.75 -0.15 2.39
C ASN A 72 2.05 0.46 2.96
N LEU A 73 2.38 1.71 2.60
CA LEU A 73 3.58 2.40 3.10
C LEU A 73 3.55 2.69 4.61
N LEU A 74 2.40 2.51 5.28
CA LEU A 74 2.27 2.62 6.73
C LEU A 74 2.45 1.26 7.43
N GLY A 75 2.75 0.20 6.68
CA GLY A 75 2.87 -1.17 7.18
C GLY A 75 1.53 -1.84 7.46
N GLU A 76 0.41 -1.23 7.07
CA GLU A 76 -0.93 -1.74 7.37
C GLU A 76 -1.43 -2.69 6.29
N VAL A 77 -2.05 -3.80 6.73
CA VAL A 77 -2.70 -4.80 5.88
C VAL A 77 -4.19 -4.80 6.18
N SER A 78 -5.00 -4.50 5.17
CA SER A 78 -6.46 -4.48 5.26
C SER A 78 -7.10 -5.68 4.55
N PRO A 79 -8.38 -6.03 4.83
CA PRO A 79 -9.08 -7.06 4.08
C PRO A 79 -9.10 -6.82 2.57
N GLY A 80 -9.25 -5.57 2.14
CA GLY A 80 -9.25 -5.20 0.73
C GLY A 80 -7.89 -5.40 0.06
N SER A 81 -6.79 -5.06 0.75
CA SER A 81 -5.45 -5.27 0.21
C SER A 81 -5.08 -6.76 0.14
N ILE A 82 -5.53 -7.57 1.11
CA ILE A 82 -5.39 -9.03 1.08
C ILE A 82 -6.11 -9.61 -0.14
N TYR A 83 -7.38 -9.23 -0.35
CA TYR A 83 -8.13 -9.71 -1.52
C TYR A 83 -7.40 -9.39 -2.83
N SER A 84 -6.96 -8.14 -3.00
CA SER A 84 -6.23 -7.73 -4.20
C SER A 84 -4.92 -8.49 -4.40
N TYR A 85 -4.21 -8.79 -3.31
CA TYR A 85 -2.98 -9.59 -3.33
C TYR A 85 -3.26 -11.02 -3.79
N ILE A 86 -4.23 -11.69 -3.17
CA ILE A 86 -4.60 -13.08 -3.50
C ILE A 86 -5.08 -13.16 -4.95
N ASP A 87 -6.02 -12.30 -5.36
CA ASP A 87 -6.59 -12.32 -6.72
C ASP A 87 -5.52 -12.18 -7.81
N ARG A 88 -4.50 -11.33 -7.61
CA ARG A 88 -3.38 -11.15 -8.54
C ARG A 88 -2.38 -12.30 -8.54
N SER A 89 -2.29 -13.04 -7.44
CA SER A 89 -1.37 -14.18 -7.28
C SER A 89 -1.89 -15.46 -7.91
N LEU A 90 -3.18 -15.52 -8.23
CA LEU A 90 -3.83 -16.68 -8.81
C LEU A 90 -3.73 -16.69 -10.34
N GLY A 91 -3.51 -17.87 -10.92
CA GLY A 91 -3.54 -18.09 -12.35
C GLY A 91 -4.93 -17.94 -12.96
N GLY A 92 -5.02 -17.87 -14.30
CA GLY A 92 -6.28 -17.61 -15.01
C GLY A 92 -7.35 -18.70 -14.84
N TRP A 93 -6.95 -19.91 -14.45
CA TRP A 93 -7.81 -21.08 -14.28
C TRP A 93 -8.02 -21.50 -12.81
N GLU A 94 -7.40 -20.78 -11.88
CA GLU A 94 -7.55 -21.05 -10.46
C GLU A 94 -8.83 -20.43 -9.91
N PRO A 95 -9.48 -21.07 -8.91
CA PRO A 95 -10.67 -20.55 -8.26
C PRO A 95 -10.43 -19.14 -7.69
N ARG A 96 -11.37 -18.25 -7.90
CA ARG A 96 -11.24 -16.85 -7.45
C ARG A 96 -11.77 -16.66 -6.04
N PRO A 97 -11.05 -15.93 -5.19
CA PRO A 97 -11.55 -15.60 -3.86
C PRO A 97 -12.79 -14.74 -3.96
N VAL A 98 -13.67 -14.90 -2.97
CA VAL A 98 -14.85 -14.07 -2.83
C VAL A 98 -14.58 -12.97 -1.80
N PHE A 99 -14.86 -11.73 -2.20
CA PHE A 99 -14.80 -10.57 -1.33
C PHE A 99 -16.15 -9.86 -1.30
N LYS A 100 -16.71 -9.69 -0.10
CA LYS A 100 -17.94 -8.93 0.10
C LYS A 100 -17.77 -8.04 1.32
N ALA A 101 -18.15 -6.77 1.23
CA ALA A 101 -18.05 -5.83 2.33
C ALA A 101 -19.22 -4.85 2.35
N ASN A 102 -19.71 -4.56 3.55
CA ASN A 102 -20.66 -3.48 3.83
C ASN A 102 -20.12 -2.69 5.03
N ILE A 103 -19.18 -1.78 4.76
CA ILE A 103 -18.39 -1.08 5.78
C ILE A 103 -18.19 0.38 5.38
N ASN A 104 -17.96 1.24 6.35
CA ASN A 104 -17.60 2.65 6.13
C ASN A 104 -16.08 2.85 5.97
N GLY A 105 -15.27 1.87 6.36
CA GLY A 105 -13.82 1.91 6.25
C GLY A 105 -13.20 0.57 6.65
N PHE A 106 -12.05 0.24 6.06
CA PHE A 106 -11.32 -0.97 6.40
C PHE A 106 -10.62 -0.84 7.76
N VAL A 107 -10.59 -1.94 8.50
CA VAL A 107 -9.72 -2.11 9.67
C VAL A 107 -8.38 -2.67 9.22
N SER A 108 -7.31 -2.31 9.92
CA SER A 108 -6.02 -2.96 9.75
C SER A 108 -6.05 -4.30 10.50
N LEU A 109 -5.83 -5.40 9.78
CA LEU A 109 -5.74 -6.74 10.37
C LEU A 109 -4.35 -7.01 10.94
N ARG A 110 -3.32 -6.40 10.36
CA ARG A 110 -1.94 -6.49 10.81
C ARG A 110 -1.18 -5.22 10.49
N LYS A 111 -0.27 -4.85 11.40
CA LYS A 111 0.75 -3.82 11.20
C LYS A 111 2.10 -4.50 11.14
N ASN A 112 2.80 -4.30 10.03
CA ASN A 112 4.17 -4.72 9.79
C ASN A 112 5.10 -3.52 9.96
N THR A 113 6.42 -3.75 9.94
CA THR A 113 7.40 -2.66 9.87
C THR A 113 7.25 -1.93 8.55
N PRO A 114 6.92 -0.63 8.55
CA PRO A 114 6.75 0.12 7.31
C PRO A 114 8.10 0.31 6.60
N PRO A 115 8.13 0.40 5.25
CA PRO A 115 9.36 0.60 4.49
C PRO A 115 9.97 1.99 4.68
N ILE A 116 9.21 2.92 5.26
CA ILE A 116 9.64 4.26 5.65
C ILE A 116 8.98 4.64 6.97
N SER A 117 9.71 5.30 7.87
CA SER A 117 9.11 5.78 9.11
C SER A 117 8.10 6.89 8.84
N ILE A 118 7.06 6.99 9.67
CA ILE A 118 6.05 8.06 9.58
C ILE A 118 6.74 9.44 9.66
N PHE A 119 7.74 9.59 10.53
CA PHE A 119 8.50 10.83 10.66
C PHE A 119 9.20 11.24 9.35
N GLU A 120 9.80 10.29 8.64
CA GLU A 120 10.42 10.57 7.34
C GLU A 120 9.35 10.85 6.27
N LEU A 121 8.26 10.11 6.26
CA LEU A 121 7.15 10.33 5.32
C LEU A 121 6.52 11.72 5.51
N GLN A 122 6.39 12.20 6.76
CA GLN A 122 5.85 13.53 7.06
C GLN A 122 6.71 14.68 6.55
N LYS A 123 8.01 14.47 6.28
CA LYS A 123 8.87 15.50 5.66
C LYS A 123 8.42 15.88 4.25
N ILE A 124 7.58 15.09 3.60
CA ILE A 124 7.11 15.32 2.23
C ILE A 124 6.46 16.70 2.05
N THR A 125 5.70 17.18 3.06
CA THR A 125 5.06 18.51 3.03
C THR A 125 6.00 19.65 3.42
N LYS A 126 7.17 19.31 4.00
CA LYS A 126 8.22 20.30 4.28
C LYS A 126 9.07 20.53 3.03
N ILE A 127 9.36 19.49 2.27
CA ILE A 127 10.14 19.53 1.03
C ILE A 127 9.29 20.13 -0.09
N PHE A 128 8.09 19.57 -0.37
CA PHE A 128 7.19 20.08 -1.39
C PHE A 128 6.09 20.94 -0.74
N LYS A 129 6.07 22.25 -1.02
CA LYS A 129 5.08 23.18 -0.47
C LYS A 129 3.69 22.97 -1.05
N SER A 130 3.63 22.56 -2.31
CA SER A 130 2.45 22.08 -3.02
C SER A 130 2.72 20.70 -3.61
N LYS A 131 1.66 19.90 -3.75
CA LYS A 131 1.77 18.57 -4.37
C LYS A 131 2.12 18.60 -5.87
N TYR A 132 2.11 19.77 -6.48
CA TYR A 132 2.46 19.98 -7.88
C TYR A 132 3.81 20.66 -8.06
N ASP A 133 4.51 20.99 -6.98
CA ASP A 133 5.79 21.65 -7.05
C ASP A 133 6.86 20.76 -7.65
N GLU A 134 7.78 21.38 -8.36
CA GLU A 134 9.07 20.84 -8.71
C GLU A 134 10.10 21.34 -7.69
N TYR A 135 10.81 20.43 -7.07
CA TYR A 135 11.87 20.73 -6.12
C TYR A 135 13.21 20.78 -6.86
N HIS A 136 13.79 21.97 -6.97
CA HIS A 136 15.05 22.19 -7.68
C HIS A 136 16.23 21.66 -6.88
N LEU A 137 17.14 21.02 -7.60
CA LEU A 137 18.37 20.44 -7.09
C LEU A 137 19.57 21.13 -7.72
N ASP A 138 20.71 21.06 -7.02
CA ASP A 138 22.00 21.49 -7.50
C ASP A 138 23.09 20.56 -6.95
N PRO A 139 24.36 20.66 -7.39
CA PRO A 139 25.41 19.77 -6.96
C PRO A 139 25.70 19.73 -5.44
N THR A 140 25.22 20.70 -4.65
CA THR A 140 25.40 20.70 -3.19
C THR A 140 24.55 19.64 -2.48
N TYR A 141 23.55 19.06 -3.16
CA TYR A 141 22.72 17.97 -2.65
C TYR A 141 23.42 16.60 -2.73
N GLU A 142 24.38 16.44 -3.66
CA GLU A 142 25.03 15.15 -3.87
C GLU A 142 26.26 15.01 -2.95
N PRO A 143 26.29 13.96 -2.11
CA PRO A 143 27.42 13.74 -1.20
C PRO A 143 28.67 13.19 -1.92
N ASP A 144 28.49 12.57 -3.09
CA ASP A 144 29.59 11.94 -3.84
C ASP A 144 30.23 12.94 -4.81
N LYS A 145 31.43 13.39 -4.50
CA LYS A 145 32.07 14.54 -5.11
C LYS A 145 32.92 14.21 -6.36
N HIS A 146 32.81 13.01 -6.90
CA HIS A 146 33.74 12.56 -7.95
C HIS A 146 33.59 13.27 -9.30
N GLU A 147 32.45 13.92 -9.58
CA GLU A 147 32.18 14.53 -10.89
C GLU A 147 31.92 16.05 -10.86
N ALA A 148 31.85 16.67 -9.70
CA ALA A 148 31.58 18.10 -9.59
C ALA A 148 32.65 18.80 -8.75
N ASP A 149 33.13 19.98 -9.21
CA ASP A 149 33.93 20.93 -8.43
C ASP A 149 33.12 21.55 -7.28
N ILE A 150 32.55 20.71 -6.41
CA ILE A 150 31.75 21.15 -5.27
C ILE A 150 32.71 21.64 -4.18
N LYS A 151 32.76 22.94 -3.99
CA LYS A 151 33.65 23.59 -3.02
C LYS A 151 33.19 23.44 -1.57
N GLU A 152 31.89 23.26 -1.32
CA GLU A 152 31.32 23.17 0.03
C GLU A 152 30.23 22.11 0.11
N VAL A 153 30.23 21.33 1.20
CA VAL A 153 29.19 20.36 1.53
C VAL A 153 28.08 21.11 2.30
N ASN A 154 26.86 21.02 1.81
CA ASN A 154 25.70 21.47 2.55
C ASN A 154 25.00 20.28 3.21
N LYS A 155 25.22 20.08 4.52
CA LYS A 155 24.66 18.96 5.29
C LYS A 155 23.13 18.92 5.30
N ASP A 156 22.47 20.07 5.23
CA ASP A 156 21.02 20.13 5.17
C ASP A 156 20.51 19.65 3.81
N HIS A 157 21.20 20.02 2.72
CA HIS A 157 20.89 19.53 1.37
C HIS A 157 21.13 18.04 1.26
N GLU A 158 22.23 17.50 1.78
CA GLU A 158 22.49 16.05 1.81
C GLU A 158 21.39 15.29 2.57
N ALA A 159 20.94 15.81 3.72
CA ALA A 159 19.86 15.19 4.50
C ALA A 159 18.52 15.17 3.73
N ILE A 160 18.20 16.27 3.01
CA ILE A 160 17.03 16.33 2.15
C ILE A 160 17.19 15.35 1.00
N PHE A 161 18.35 15.31 0.34
CA PHE A 161 18.60 14.42 -0.79
C PHE A 161 18.48 12.94 -0.40
N SER A 162 19.05 12.56 0.75
CA SER A 162 18.88 11.20 1.30
C SER A 162 17.40 10.85 1.50
N THR A 163 16.57 11.81 1.95
CA THR A 163 15.13 11.61 2.09
C THR A 163 14.47 11.47 0.71
N LEU A 164 14.84 12.30 -0.26
CA LEU A 164 14.32 12.23 -1.64
C LEU A 164 14.70 10.91 -2.32
N GLN A 165 15.90 10.39 -2.11
CA GLN A 165 16.32 9.09 -2.61
C GLN A 165 15.47 7.93 -2.05
N LYS A 166 15.11 7.99 -0.73
CA LYS A 166 14.16 7.04 -0.15
C LYS A 166 12.78 7.14 -0.81
N TYR A 167 12.32 8.36 -1.09
CA TYR A 167 11.05 8.58 -1.77
C TYR A 167 11.05 8.03 -3.20
N VAL A 168 12.16 8.14 -3.92
CA VAL A 168 12.30 7.53 -5.26
C VAL A 168 12.18 6.00 -5.18
N LYS A 169 12.88 5.36 -4.23
CA LYS A 169 12.78 3.90 -4.01
C LYS A 169 11.35 3.43 -3.72
N LEU A 170 10.52 4.30 -3.16
CA LEU A 170 9.11 4.02 -2.83
C LEU A 170 8.14 4.56 -3.88
N ASN A 171 8.66 5.01 -5.03
CA ASN A 171 7.86 5.60 -6.11
C ASN A 171 7.00 6.80 -5.67
N LEU A 172 7.47 7.58 -4.69
CA LEU A 172 6.80 8.82 -4.26
C LEU A 172 7.30 10.04 -5.02
N VAL A 173 8.55 9.99 -5.52
CA VAL A 173 9.23 11.08 -6.22
C VAL A 173 9.90 10.52 -7.48
N VAL A 174 9.94 11.33 -8.53
CA VAL A 174 10.70 11.05 -9.74
C VAL A 174 11.54 12.27 -10.12
N PRO A 175 12.75 12.09 -10.67
CA PRO A 175 13.51 13.19 -11.25
C PRO A 175 12.80 13.77 -12.48
N VAL A 176 13.09 15.01 -12.82
CA VAL A 176 12.56 15.72 -13.99
C VAL A 176 13.70 16.02 -14.94
N GLY A 177 13.59 15.54 -16.19
CA GLY A 177 14.59 15.77 -17.22
C GLY A 177 15.84 14.90 -17.13
N GLU A 178 15.86 13.94 -16.18
CA GLU A 178 16.95 12.99 -16.00
C GLU A 178 16.38 11.61 -15.57
N GLU A 179 17.17 10.54 -15.78
CA GLU A 179 16.77 9.19 -15.35
C GLU A 179 17.01 8.94 -13.86
N HIS A 180 18.04 9.61 -13.29
CA HIS A 180 18.45 9.39 -11.90
C HIS A 180 18.57 10.70 -11.13
N MET A 181 18.28 10.63 -9.82
CA MET A 181 18.37 11.77 -8.91
C MET A 181 19.79 12.36 -8.86
N TYR A 182 20.83 11.52 -8.98
CA TYR A 182 22.21 11.96 -9.06
C TYR A 182 22.39 12.97 -10.18
N TYR A 183 22.03 12.60 -11.42
CA TYR A 183 22.16 13.50 -12.57
C TYR A 183 21.24 14.72 -12.47
N ALA A 184 20.06 14.56 -11.86
CA ALA A 184 19.20 15.70 -11.61
C ALA A 184 19.86 16.73 -10.68
N ALA A 185 20.63 16.31 -9.68
CA ALA A 185 21.40 17.22 -8.82
C ALA A 185 22.58 17.83 -9.58
N ILE A 186 23.42 17.01 -10.24
CA ILE A 186 24.61 17.50 -10.95
C ILE A 186 24.26 18.47 -12.09
N HIS A 187 23.19 18.23 -12.81
CA HIS A 187 22.75 19.03 -13.96
C HIS A 187 21.74 20.14 -13.60
N HIS A 188 21.61 20.52 -12.30
CA HIS A 188 20.72 21.58 -11.86
C HIS A 188 19.27 21.40 -12.31
N LYS A 189 18.77 20.16 -12.24
CA LYS A 189 17.40 19.80 -12.59
C LYS A 189 16.50 19.81 -11.35
N ALA A 190 15.34 19.18 -11.48
CA ALA A 190 14.36 19.10 -10.41
C ALA A 190 13.89 17.67 -10.18
N CYS A 191 13.11 17.48 -9.13
CA CYS A 191 12.29 16.31 -8.91
C CYS A 191 10.87 16.71 -8.52
N LYS A 192 9.92 15.82 -8.73
CA LYS A 192 8.51 16.06 -8.43
C LYS A 192 7.82 14.83 -7.84
N LEU A 193 6.68 15.06 -7.20
CA LEU A 193 5.86 13.99 -6.66
C LEU A 193 5.19 13.20 -7.80
N THR A 194 5.21 11.87 -7.69
CA THR A 194 4.35 10.98 -8.45
C THR A 194 2.90 11.10 -8.00
N THR A 195 1.95 10.46 -8.68
CA THR A 195 0.55 10.38 -8.21
C THR A 195 0.46 9.75 -6.82
N GLN A 196 1.27 8.71 -6.54
CA GLN A 196 1.37 8.11 -5.22
C GLN A 196 1.96 9.09 -4.20
N GLY A 197 3.02 9.82 -4.56
CA GLY A 197 3.60 10.87 -3.73
C GLY A 197 2.60 11.97 -3.38
N GLN A 198 1.81 12.43 -4.36
CA GLN A 198 0.75 13.42 -4.16
C GLN A 198 -0.35 12.91 -3.21
N HIS A 199 -0.69 11.61 -3.29
CA HIS A 199 -1.62 10.98 -2.36
C HIS A 199 -1.11 11.07 -0.92
N TYR A 200 0.12 10.60 -0.66
CA TYR A 200 0.72 10.67 0.68
C TYR A 200 0.96 12.11 1.15
N TRP A 201 1.32 13.03 0.27
CA TRP A 201 1.39 14.46 0.57
C TRP A 201 0.03 14.98 1.10
N ASN A 202 -1.09 14.61 0.44
CA ASN A 202 -2.42 14.99 0.88
C ASN A 202 -2.77 14.40 2.27
N LEU A 203 -2.38 13.14 2.55
CA LEU A 203 -2.63 12.50 3.85
C LEU A 203 -1.88 13.22 4.97
N VAL A 204 -0.59 13.55 4.75
CA VAL A 204 0.21 14.32 5.70
C VAL A 204 -0.35 15.72 5.88
N LYS A 205 -0.73 16.41 4.80
CA LYS A 205 -1.29 17.77 4.85
C LYS A 205 -2.59 17.85 5.64
N LYS A 206 -3.38 16.78 5.60
CA LYS A 206 -4.65 16.66 6.35
C LYS A 206 -4.47 16.14 7.78
N ASN A 207 -3.23 15.91 8.23
CA ASN A 207 -2.91 15.27 9.52
C ASN A 207 -3.62 13.91 9.70
N THR A 208 -3.73 13.12 8.63
CA THR A 208 -4.31 11.79 8.65
C THR A 208 -3.24 10.74 8.98
N ILE A 209 -1.99 11.07 8.75
CA ILE A 209 -0.79 10.29 9.09
C ILE A 209 0.32 11.20 9.59
#